data_572940a305596889444dcd04682d6712
#
_entry.id   572940a305596889444dcd04682d6712
#
_cell.length_a   1.000
_cell.length_b   1.000
_cell.length_c   1.000
_cell.angle_alpha   90.00
_cell.angle_beta   90.00
_cell.angle_gamma   90.00
#
_symmetry.space_group_name_H-M   'P 1'
#
loop_
_entity.id
_entity.type
_entity.pdbx_description
1 polymer ?
#
loop_
_entity_poly.entity_id
_entity_poly.type
_entity_poly.pdbx_seq_one_letter_code
_entity_poly.pdbx_strand_id
1 'polypeptide(L)'
;MSNLSIFKIGVGPSSSHTLGPMLAGNLFCKKVAKKLDEIDRVEVTLYGSLSLTGKGHLSDKAVIWGLNGLEAKNLSTAIQDEVNKNAIENAQIDFCGEKKLCFNYEKDLIFSKDFLPLHENGMKIKAYDCKGGLVDEETYYSVGGGFVLTAAQLEKKGKNSNQNKKKKLDIELNNAKEALELCDKRDWDLAELSYRYELQFHTKEEIRAYCLEIWEVMQEVYYNGTHPNEDYLPGKLHLKRRAKGLKERVAMTADPMGIIDFISLYAIAIAEENASGAKVVTAPTNGACAVIPAVMLYLKNHTIGFSDERAIEFLLTAMLIGSFYKKNASISGAEAGCQAEIGSASSMAAAAMATVLGANAFKACNAAEMAMEHHLGLTCDPVAGLVQIPCIERNAFGAIKAISAARMAMTRKSTPMVSLDEVIETMYETGKDMNYKYKETSLGGLATNLKTVC
;
A
#
# COMPACT_ATOMS: atom_id res chain seq x y z
N MET A 1 17.34 -7.03 4.32
CA MET A 1 15.93 -7.16 4.81
C MET A 1 15.14 -7.90 3.74
N SER A 2 14.24 -8.81 4.14
CA SER A 2 13.35 -9.50 3.22
C SER A 2 12.45 -8.51 2.44
N ASN A 3 12.20 -8.80 1.16
CA ASN A 3 11.30 -8.03 0.29
C ASN A 3 9.84 -8.48 0.42
N LEU A 4 9.56 -9.62 1.07
CA LEU A 4 8.18 -10.09 1.25
C LEU A 4 7.30 -9.02 1.88
N SER A 5 7.86 -8.20 2.80
CA SER A 5 7.15 -7.10 3.45
C SER A 5 6.71 -5.95 2.53
N ILE A 6 7.05 -5.96 1.24
CA ILE A 6 6.53 -5.02 0.23
C ILE A 6 5.02 -5.20 0.07
N PHE A 7 4.54 -6.44 0.12
CA PHE A 7 3.11 -6.73 0.19
C PHE A 7 2.70 -7.04 1.62
N LYS A 8 1.51 -6.66 2.01
CA LYS A 8 0.94 -6.92 3.34
C LYS A 8 -0.56 -7.02 3.25
N ILE A 9 -1.14 -7.86 4.08
CA ILE A 9 -2.58 -7.78 4.34
C ILE A 9 -2.81 -6.54 5.20
N GLY A 10 -3.61 -5.63 4.68
CA GLY A 10 -3.90 -4.34 5.28
C GLY A 10 -5.39 -4.04 5.27
N VAL A 11 -5.72 -2.84 5.67
CA VAL A 11 -7.08 -2.29 5.68
C VAL A 11 -7.09 -0.96 4.92
N GLY A 12 -8.14 -0.74 4.12
CA GLY A 12 -8.33 0.50 3.38
C GLY A 12 -8.74 1.68 4.27
N PRO A 13 -8.75 2.88 3.69
CA PRO A 13 -8.42 3.19 2.30
C PRO A 13 -6.94 3.51 2.05
N SER A 14 -6.11 3.82 3.07
CA SER A 14 -4.75 4.32 2.90
C SER A 14 -3.73 3.53 3.72
N SER A 15 -2.60 3.18 3.11
CA SER A 15 -1.50 2.50 3.82
C SER A 15 -0.80 3.41 4.82
N SER A 16 -0.67 4.71 4.52
CA SER A 16 -0.04 5.70 5.40
C SER A 16 -1.00 6.25 6.45
N HIS A 17 -2.26 6.51 6.07
CA HIS A 17 -3.24 7.20 6.92
C HIS A 17 -4.23 6.27 7.63
N THR A 18 -4.34 5.00 7.23
CA THR A 18 -5.20 4.00 7.89
C THR A 18 -4.37 2.88 8.50
N LEU A 19 -3.70 2.08 7.67
CA LEU A 19 -2.91 0.95 8.17
C LEU A 19 -1.77 1.40 9.10
N GLY A 20 -1.09 2.51 8.78
CA GLY A 20 -0.03 3.07 9.64
C GLY A 20 -0.50 3.45 11.04
N PRO A 21 -1.53 4.27 11.22
CA PRO A 21 -2.13 4.57 12.53
C PRO A 21 -2.60 3.33 13.29
N MET A 22 -3.23 2.36 12.62
CA MET A 22 -3.61 1.09 13.24
C MET A 22 -2.40 0.32 13.78
N LEU A 23 -1.34 0.21 12.98
CA LEU A 23 -0.10 -0.45 13.41
C LEU A 23 0.60 0.31 14.54
N ALA A 24 0.55 1.64 14.57
CA ALA A 24 1.09 2.44 15.66
C ALA A 24 0.35 2.16 16.98
N GLY A 25 -0.98 2.08 16.96
CA GLY A 25 -1.79 1.67 18.10
C GLY A 25 -1.38 0.29 18.62
N ASN A 26 -1.24 -0.69 17.72
CA ASN A 26 -0.77 -2.04 18.06
C ASN A 26 0.65 -2.06 18.64
N LEU A 27 1.57 -1.26 18.08
CA LEU A 27 2.93 -1.15 18.60
C LEU A 27 2.95 -0.51 20.00
N PHE A 28 2.10 0.48 20.23
CA PHE A 28 1.95 1.08 21.55
C PHE A 28 1.42 0.07 22.58
N CYS A 29 0.39 -0.70 22.23
CA CYS A 29 -0.11 -1.79 23.08
C CYS A 29 1.00 -2.78 23.45
N LYS A 30 1.80 -3.22 22.48
CA LYS A 30 2.95 -4.10 22.74
C LYS A 30 3.99 -3.46 23.66
N LYS A 31 4.22 -2.15 23.53
CA LYS A 31 5.16 -1.40 24.39
C LYS A 31 4.71 -1.37 25.83
N VAL A 32 3.42 -1.12 26.07
CA VAL A 32 2.87 -0.92 27.42
C VAL A 32 2.32 -2.19 28.06
N ALA A 33 2.40 -3.35 27.42
CA ALA A 33 1.83 -4.62 27.88
C ALA A 33 2.17 -4.98 29.34
N LYS A 34 3.40 -4.64 29.80
CA LYS A 34 3.85 -4.90 31.17
C LYS A 34 3.36 -3.89 32.21
N LYS A 35 2.76 -2.78 31.76
CA LYS A 35 2.27 -1.67 32.60
C LYS A 35 0.75 -1.49 32.46
N LEU A 36 0.05 -2.45 31.85
CA LEU A 36 -1.36 -2.32 31.48
C LEU A 36 -2.25 -2.00 32.70
N ASP A 37 -1.95 -2.60 33.85
CA ASP A 37 -2.70 -2.38 35.10
C ASP A 37 -2.58 -0.96 35.63
N GLU A 38 -1.48 -0.26 35.32
CA GLU A 38 -1.20 1.12 35.76
C GLU A 38 -1.91 2.17 34.87
N ILE A 39 -2.48 1.78 33.72
CA ILE A 39 -3.04 2.69 32.72
C ILE A 39 -4.55 2.78 32.88
N ASP A 40 -5.05 3.99 33.09
CA ASP A 40 -6.50 4.27 33.23
C ASP A 40 -7.03 5.21 32.14
N ARG A 41 -6.16 5.88 31.38
CA ARG A 41 -6.52 6.74 30.26
C ARG A 41 -5.46 6.67 29.15
N VAL A 42 -5.89 6.73 27.90
CA VAL A 42 -5.03 6.87 26.73
C VAL A 42 -5.44 8.09 25.91
N GLU A 43 -4.44 8.82 25.39
CA GLU A 43 -4.64 10.01 24.56
C GLU A 43 -3.84 9.86 23.26
N VAL A 44 -4.44 10.23 22.14
CA VAL A 44 -3.81 10.19 20.80
C VAL A 44 -3.82 11.59 20.21
N THR A 45 -2.68 12.06 19.73
CA THR A 45 -2.59 13.28 18.93
C THR A 45 -2.09 12.96 17.53
N LEU A 46 -2.88 13.30 16.53
CA LEU A 46 -2.52 13.23 15.11
C LEU A 46 -1.94 14.57 14.66
N TYR A 47 -0.87 14.53 13.85
CA TYR A 47 -0.16 15.72 13.37
C TYR A 47 -0.06 15.74 11.85
N GLY A 48 0.17 16.91 11.27
CA GLY A 48 0.45 17.12 9.86
C GLY A 48 -0.60 16.50 8.95
N SER A 49 -0.19 15.71 7.97
CA SER A 49 -1.11 15.12 7.00
C SER A 49 -2.09 14.11 7.64
N LEU A 50 -1.69 13.37 8.67
CA LEU A 50 -2.60 12.48 9.41
C LEU A 50 -3.75 13.23 10.08
N SER A 51 -3.53 14.49 10.47
CA SER A 51 -4.58 15.35 11.02
C SER A 51 -5.43 16.01 9.92
N LEU A 52 -4.79 16.57 8.88
CA LEU A 52 -5.45 17.35 7.84
C LEU A 52 -6.41 16.53 6.98
N THR A 53 -6.04 15.30 6.66
CA THR A 53 -6.85 14.37 5.82
C THR A 53 -7.41 13.19 6.61
N GLY A 54 -7.14 13.11 7.90
CA GLY A 54 -7.34 11.95 8.75
C GLY A 54 -8.77 11.41 8.77
N LYS A 55 -9.77 12.27 8.85
CA LYS A 55 -11.19 11.83 8.85
C LYS A 55 -11.58 11.20 7.51
N GLY A 56 -11.07 11.73 6.38
CA GLY A 56 -11.32 11.17 5.05
C GLY A 56 -10.62 9.83 4.82
N HIS A 57 -9.49 9.61 5.48
CA HIS A 57 -8.69 8.40 5.41
C HIS A 57 -8.88 7.46 6.61
N LEU A 58 -9.84 7.73 7.49
CA LEU A 58 -10.15 6.93 8.69
C LEU A 58 -8.97 6.82 9.68
N SER A 59 -8.05 7.80 9.73
CA SER A 59 -6.88 7.74 10.63
C SER A 59 -7.27 7.68 12.10
N ASP A 60 -8.32 8.40 12.46
CA ASP A 60 -8.94 8.43 13.78
C ASP A 60 -9.48 7.06 14.21
N LYS A 61 -10.24 6.42 13.32
CA LYS A 61 -10.81 5.10 13.57
C LYS A 61 -9.73 4.02 13.58
N ALA A 62 -8.79 4.12 12.66
CA ALA A 62 -7.72 3.14 12.51
C ALA A 62 -6.81 3.06 13.74
N VAL A 63 -6.43 4.20 14.34
CA VAL A 63 -5.64 4.17 15.58
C VAL A 63 -6.43 3.54 16.72
N ILE A 64 -7.75 3.77 16.79
CA ILE A 64 -8.63 3.13 17.77
C ILE A 64 -8.67 1.61 17.57
N TRP A 65 -8.78 1.12 16.32
CA TRP A 65 -8.70 -0.32 16.04
C TRP A 65 -7.38 -0.91 16.54
N GLY A 66 -6.27 -0.22 16.31
CA GLY A 66 -4.96 -0.64 16.79
C GLY A 66 -4.86 -0.62 18.31
N LEU A 67 -5.41 0.39 18.99
CA LEU A 67 -5.48 0.47 20.45
C LEU A 67 -6.37 -0.61 21.06
N ASN A 68 -7.33 -1.15 20.33
CA ASN A 68 -8.11 -2.33 20.72
C ASN A 68 -7.37 -3.66 20.44
N GLY A 69 -6.09 -3.62 20.01
CA GLY A 69 -5.31 -4.83 19.74
C GLY A 69 -5.70 -5.58 18.47
N LEU A 70 -6.53 -4.98 17.59
CA LEU A 70 -7.00 -5.63 16.37
C LEU A 70 -5.92 -5.66 15.30
N GLU A 71 -5.86 -6.76 14.56
CA GLU A 71 -4.97 -6.93 13.42
C GLU A 71 -5.74 -6.81 12.09
N ALA A 72 -5.13 -6.16 11.09
CA ALA A 72 -5.76 -5.91 9.79
C ALA A 72 -6.25 -7.20 9.09
N LYS A 73 -5.54 -8.31 9.30
CA LYS A 73 -5.89 -9.63 8.75
C LYS A 73 -7.27 -10.13 9.20
N ASN A 74 -7.64 -9.84 10.44
CA ASN A 74 -8.87 -10.31 11.09
C ASN A 74 -9.96 -9.23 11.19
N LEU A 75 -9.71 -8.05 10.62
CA LEU A 75 -10.60 -6.89 10.76
C LEU A 75 -11.67 -6.87 9.66
N SER A 76 -12.86 -7.36 9.96
CA SER A 76 -14.03 -7.19 9.08
C SER A 76 -14.70 -5.82 9.28
N THR A 77 -15.50 -5.38 8.31
CA THR A 77 -16.27 -4.13 8.41
C THR A 77 -17.24 -4.15 9.61
N ALA A 78 -17.85 -5.30 9.92
CA ALA A 78 -18.71 -5.46 11.08
C ALA A 78 -17.96 -5.21 12.41
N ILE A 79 -16.72 -5.74 12.55
CA ILE A 79 -15.86 -5.48 13.73
C ILE A 79 -15.48 -4.00 13.78
N GLN A 80 -15.16 -3.39 12.63
CA GLN A 80 -14.85 -1.95 12.55
C GLN A 80 -16.02 -1.11 13.08
N ASP A 81 -17.24 -1.41 12.64
CA ASP A 81 -18.46 -0.69 13.03
C ASP A 81 -18.75 -0.84 14.53
N GLU A 82 -18.59 -2.04 15.07
CA GLU A 82 -18.76 -2.31 16.51
C GLU A 82 -17.76 -1.50 17.36
N VAL A 83 -16.47 -1.56 17.00
CA VAL A 83 -15.44 -0.82 17.75
C VAL A 83 -15.61 0.69 17.61
N ASN A 84 -15.95 1.18 16.41
CA ASN A 84 -16.24 2.59 16.20
C ASN A 84 -17.42 3.06 17.04
N LYS A 85 -18.52 2.27 17.09
CA LYS A 85 -19.69 2.57 17.91
C LYS A 85 -19.32 2.61 19.38
N ASN A 86 -18.57 1.64 19.88
CA ASN A 86 -18.12 1.61 21.27
C ASN A 86 -17.27 2.84 21.65
N ALA A 87 -16.33 3.20 20.80
CA ALA A 87 -15.44 4.35 21.07
C ALA A 87 -16.16 5.70 20.96
N ILE A 88 -17.06 5.88 19.98
CA ILE A 88 -17.67 7.18 19.68
C ILE A 88 -18.95 7.39 20.48
N GLU A 89 -19.84 6.38 20.54
CA GLU A 89 -21.16 6.52 21.20
C GLU A 89 -21.12 6.11 22.68
N ASN A 90 -20.38 5.04 23.01
CA ASN A 90 -20.30 4.50 24.36
C ASN A 90 -19.13 5.03 25.18
N ALA A 91 -18.26 5.86 24.57
CA ALA A 91 -17.04 6.42 25.18
C ALA A 91 -16.16 5.32 25.82
N GLN A 92 -15.99 4.16 25.18
CA GLN A 92 -15.25 3.02 25.70
C GLN A 92 -14.41 2.34 24.62
N ILE A 93 -13.19 1.90 24.99
CA ILE A 93 -12.35 1.04 24.18
C ILE A 93 -11.89 -0.17 24.99
N ASP A 94 -11.64 -1.31 24.30
CA ASP A 94 -11.01 -2.49 24.87
C ASP A 94 -9.49 -2.38 24.67
N PHE A 95 -8.83 -1.57 25.51
CA PHE A 95 -7.43 -1.21 25.36
C PHE A 95 -6.54 -2.45 25.34
N CYS A 96 -5.76 -2.58 24.26
CA CYS A 96 -4.90 -3.73 23.96
C CYS A 96 -5.66 -5.09 23.85
N GLY A 97 -6.99 -5.05 23.72
CA GLY A 97 -7.85 -6.24 23.75
C GLY A 97 -8.04 -6.85 25.13
N GLU A 98 -7.56 -6.22 26.21
CA GLU A 98 -7.51 -6.79 27.57
C GLU A 98 -8.20 -5.92 28.63
N LYS A 99 -8.08 -4.61 28.56
CA LYS A 99 -8.58 -3.69 29.60
C LYS A 99 -9.58 -2.69 29.04
N LYS A 100 -10.79 -2.63 29.63
CA LYS A 100 -11.76 -1.60 29.30
C LYS A 100 -11.34 -0.26 29.85
N LEU A 101 -11.21 0.74 28.98
CA LEU A 101 -10.92 2.13 29.36
C LEU A 101 -12.02 3.06 28.89
N CYS A 102 -12.29 4.09 29.67
CA CYS A 102 -13.07 5.23 29.21
C CYS A 102 -12.26 5.99 28.15
N PHE A 103 -12.85 6.24 26.99
CA PHE A 103 -12.22 6.94 25.87
C PHE A 103 -13.19 7.98 25.31
N ASN A 104 -12.95 9.25 25.59
CA ASN A 104 -13.76 10.31 25.04
C ASN A 104 -13.21 10.73 23.67
N TYR A 105 -13.90 10.34 22.59
CA TYR A 105 -13.46 10.59 21.22
C TYR A 105 -13.12 12.07 20.96
N GLU A 106 -13.85 13.02 21.51
CA GLU A 106 -13.65 14.45 21.28
C GLU A 106 -12.46 15.03 22.09
N LYS A 107 -12.08 14.38 23.19
CA LYS A 107 -11.03 14.87 24.10
C LYS A 107 -9.74 14.06 24.01
N ASP A 108 -9.85 12.75 23.85
CA ASP A 108 -8.72 11.83 23.89
C ASP A 108 -8.14 11.57 22.50
N LEU A 109 -8.84 12.01 21.41
CA LEU A 109 -8.32 12.00 20.06
C LEU A 109 -8.20 13.43 19.51
N ILE A 110 -6.98 13.91 19.41
CA ILE A 110 -6.67 15.31 19.09
C ILE A 110 -6.16 15.43 17.67
N PHE A 111 -6.79 16.29 16.85
CA PHE A 111 -6.32 16.68 15.53
C PHE A 111 -5.52 17.98 15.64
N SER A 112 -4.19 17.88 15.76
CA SER A 112 -3.32 19.06 15.81
C SER A 112 -3.13 19.70 14.44
N LYS A 113 -2.97 21.00 14.39
CA LYS A 113 -2.57 21.75 13.18
C LYS A 113 -1.05 21.78 12.99
N ASP A 114 -0.28 21.30 13.96
CA ASP A 114 1.16 21.32 13.94
C ASP A 114 1.73 20.17 13.10
N PHE A 115 2.97 20.33 12.66
CA PHE A 115 3.77 19.31 11.99
C PHE A 115 4.91 18.87 12.90
N LEU A 116 5.16 17.56 12.94
CA LEU A 116 6.34 17.04 13.64
C LEU A 116 7.57 17.10 12.71
N PRO A 117 8.79 17.32 13.29
CA PRO A 117 9.97 17.68 12.49
C PRO A 117 10.53 16.58 11.60
N LEU A 118 10.27 15.29 11.89
CA LEU A 118 10.92 14.18 11.20
C LEU A 118 10.14 13.65 10.00
N HIS A 119 8.81 13.79 9.98
CA HIS A 119 7.95 13.35 8.89
C HIS A 119 6.56 13.96 9.05
N GLU A 120 5.87 14.22 7.94
CA GLU A 120 4.54 14.83 7.88
C GLU A 120 3.41 13.94 8.45
N ASN A 121 3.59 12.61 8.44
CA ASN A 121 2.61 11.66 8.97
C ASN A 121 2.98 11.24 10.40
N GLY A 122 2.95 12.17 11.32
CA GLY A 122 3.29 11.95 12.72
C GLY A 122 2.08 11.73 13.62
N MET A 123 2.23 10.91 14.65
CA MET A 123 1.27 10.78 15.75
C MET A 123 1.98 10.53 17.07
N LYS A 124 1.36 10.96 18.17
CA LYS A 124 1.83 10.71 19.53
C LYS A 124 0.73 10.01 20.30
N ILE A 125 1.10 8.96 21.02
CA ILE A 125 0.20 8.22 21.92
C ILE A 125 0.75 8.33 23.34
N LYS A 126 -0.11 8.67 24.31
CA LYS A 126 0.21 8.83 25.71
C LYS A 126 -0.73 7.98 26.56
N ALA A 127 -0.20 7.37 27.61
CA ALA A 127 -0.95 6.63 28.60
C ALA A 127 -0.77 7.26 29.98
N TYR A 128 -1.85 7.35 30.74
CA TYR A 128 -1.88 7.99 32.06
C TYR A 128 -2.49 7.05 33.10
N ASP A 129 -2.06 7.23 34.36
CA ASP A 129 -2.64 6.58 35.54
C ASP A 129 -3.94 7.28 36.01
N CYS A 130 -4.60 6.71 37.02
CA CYS A 130 -5.82 7.25 37.62
C CYS A 130 -5.68 8.64 38.26
N LYS A 131 -4.44 9.09 38.54
CA LYS A 131 -4.13 10.43 39.11
C LYS A 131 -3.76 11.44 38.01
N GLY A 132 -3.75 11.03 36.74
CA GLY A 132 -3.31 11.82 35.60
C GLY A 132 -1.78 11.87 35.40
N GLY A 133 -1.03 11.04 36.11
CA GLY A 133 0.41 10.88 35.92
C GLY A 133 0.72 10.16 34.60
N LEU A 134 1.75 10.63 33.88
CA LEU A 134 2.17 10.02 32.63
C LEU A 134 2.87 8.67 32.91
N VAL A 135 2.28 7.57 32.47
CA VAL A 135 2.84 6.19 32.59
C VAL A 135 3.80 5.89 31.44
N ASP A 136 3.40 6.23 30.19
CA ASP A 136 4.25 6.03 29.01
C ASP A 136 3.81 6.94 27.87
N GLU A 137 4.73 7.25 26.95
CA GLU A 137 4.43 7.93 25.70
C GLU A 137 5.33 7.44 24.56
N GLU A 138 4.84 7.55 23.32
CA GLU A 138 5.63 7.27 22.13
C GLU A 138 5.18 8.11 20.95
N THR A 139 6.15 8.53 20.14
CA THR A 139 5.89 9.21 18.86
C THR A 139 6.19 8.27 17.71
N TYR A 140 5.18 8.08 16.87
CA TYR A 140 5.24 7.24 15.68
C TYR A 140 5.13 8.05 14.41
N TYR A 141 5.76 7.57 13.35
CA TYR A 141 5.69 8.11 12.01
C TYR A 141 5.30 7.03 11.01
N SER A 142 4.25 7.29 10.24
CA SER A 142 3.82 6.41 9.17
C SER A 142 4.53 6.79 7.86
N VAL A 143 5.53 6.01 7.47
CA VAL A 143 6.44 6.32 6.37
C VAL A 143 6.04 5.70 5.01
N GLY A 144 4.74 5.45 4.81
CA GLY A 144 4.18 4.87 3.60
C GLY A 144 4.21 3.33 3.57
N GLY A 145 3.42 2.72 2.69
CA GLY A 145 3.35 1.25 2.52
C GLY A 145 3.03 0.46 3.79
N GLY A 146 2.35 1.06 4.77
CA GLY A 146 2.09 0.43 6.07
C GLY A 146 3.36 0.19 6.90
N PHE A 147 4.40 1.01 6.74
CA PHE A 147 5.57 0.99 7.62
C PHE A 147 5.47 2.09 8.66
N VAL A 148 5.72 1.72 9.91
CA VAL A 148 5.69 2.64 11.06
C VAL A 148 7.04 2.60 11.77
N LEU A 149 7.59 3.78 12.08
CA LEU A 149 8.84 3.94 12.82
C LEU A 149 8.61 4.85 14.02
N THR A 150 9.30 4.58 15.13
CA THR A 150 9.38 5.51 16.23
C THR A 150 10.30 6.70 15.88
N ALA A 151 10.19 7.80 16.62
CA ALA A 151 11.09 8.94 16.46
C ALA A 151 12.57 8.52 16.54
N ALA A 152 12.93 7.72 17.52
CA ALA A 152 14.29 7.22 17.71
C ALA A 152 14.79 6.35 16.54
N GLN A 153 13.90 5.55 15.92
CA GLN A 153 14.24 4.74 14.75
C GLN A 153 14.46 5.61 13.52
N LEU A 154 13.64 6.64 13.34
CA LEU A 154 13.72 7.54 12.18
C LEU A 154 14.98 8.41 12.25
N GLU A 155 15.32 8.95 13.43
CA GLU A 155 16.59 9.69 13.65
C GLU A 155 17.83 8.83 13.39
N LYS A 156 17.82 7.58 13.85
CA LYS A 156 18.92 6.63 13.56
C LYS A 156 19.06 6.34 12.08
N LYS A 157 17.98 6.26 11.33
CA LYS A 157 18.02 6.08 9.87
C LYS A 157 18.70 7.27 9.17
N GLY A 158 18.46 8.50 9.64
CA GLY A 158 19.11 9.72 9.12
C GLY A 158 20.61 9.81 9.46
N LYS A 159 21.05 9.25 10.59
CA LYS A 159 22.44 9.34 11.08
C LYS A 159 23.34 8.16 10.70
N ASN A 160 22.78 7.00 10.39
CA ASN A 160 23.53 5.74 10.19
C ASN A 160 23.46 5.23 8.75
N SER A 161 24.08 5.93 7.81
CA SER A 161 24.48 5.30 6.55
C SER A 161 25.74 4.39 6.69
N ASN A 162 26.45 4.38 7.85
CA ASN A 162 27.79 3.79 7.92
C ASN A 162 28.13 2.83 9.09
N GLN A 163 27.24 2.47 10.03
CA GLN A 163 27.66 1.58 11.13
C GLN A 163 26.55 0.67 11.68
N ASN A 164 26.08 -0.29 10.90
CA ASN A 164 25.60 -1.54 11.47
C ASN A 164 26.41 -2.68 10.86
N LYS A 165 26.94 -3.60 11.70
CA LYS A 165 27.46 -4.90 11.25
C LYS A 165 26.29 -5.64 10.57
N LYS A 166 26.04 -5.34 9.29
CA LYS A 166 25.10 -6.09 8.47
C LYS A 166 25.60 -7.53 8.44
N LYS A 167 24.75 -8.49 8.77
CA LYS A 167 25.01 -9.89 8.45
C LYS A 167 25.37 -9.88 6.96
N LYS A 168 26.56 -10.36 6.61
CA LYS A 168 26.99 -10.43 5.22
C LYS A 168 26.01 -11.35 4.50
N LEU A 169 25.27 -10.81 3.55
CA LEU A 169 24.37 -11.57 2.70
C LEU A 169 25.17 -12.14 1.54
N ASP A 170 24.84 -13.35 1.13
CA ASP A 170 25.45 -13.97 -0.06
C ASP A 170 24.97 -13.28 -1.34
N ILE A 171 23.74 -12.79 -1.34
CA ILE A 171 23.14 -12.00 -2.40
C ILE A 171 22.76 -10.63 -1.82
N GLU A 172 23.37 -9.57 -2.32
CA GLU A 172 22.99 -8.19 -2.04
C GLU A 172 22.42 -7.59 -3.32
N LEU A 173 21.26 -6.91 -3.22
CA LEU A 173 20.58 -6.26 -4.34
C LEU A 173 20.26 -4.82 -3.94
N ASN A 174 20.91 -3.88 -4.60
CA ASN A 174 20.70 -2.45 -4.34
C ASN A 174 19.87 -1.78 -5.43
N ASN A 175 20.00 -2.23 -6.67
CA ASN A 175 19.37 -1.64 -7.84
C ASN A 175 19.13 -2.70 -8.92
N ALA A 176 18.51 -2.31 -10.03
CA ALA A 176 18.18 -3.21 -11.11
C ALA A 176 19.44 -3.64 -11.88
N LYS A 177 20.45 -2.80 -12.00
CA LYS A 177 21.71 -3.13 -12.67
C LYS A 177 22.41 -4.30 -11.98
N GLU A 178 22.56 -4.27 -10.65
CA GLU A 178 23.16 -5.38 -9.89
C GLU A 178 22.34 -6.68 -10.06
N ALA A 179 21.00 -6.57 -10.09
CA ALA A 179 20.12 -7.70 -10.34
C ALA A 179 20.32 -8.31 -11.72
N LEU A 180 20.41 -7.48 -12.76
CA LEU A 180 20.67 -7.91 -14.13
C LEU A 180 22.03 -8.60 -14.29
N GLU A 181 23.09 -8.02 -13.72
CA GLU A 181 24.44 -8.60 -13.74
C GLU A 181 24.47 -9.99 -13.07
N LEU A 182 23.74 -10.15 -11.97
CA LEU A 182 23.67 -11.43 -11.28
C LEU A 182 22.81 -12.45 -12.04
N CYS A 183 21.68 -12.04 -12.62
CA CYS A 183 20.85 -12.88 -13.47
C CYS A 183 21.64 -13.40 -14.70
N ASP A 184 22.36 -12.52 -15.40
CA ASP A 184 23.18 -12.90 -16.54
C ASP A 184 24.29 -13.89 -16.14
N LYS A 185 25.00 -13.62 -15.06
CA LYS A 185 26.07 -14.49 -14.54
C LYS A 185 25.58 -15.89 -14.12
N ARG A 186 24.34 -16.00 -13.65
CA ARG A 186 23.79 -17.22 -13.06
C ARG A 186 22.78 -17.92 -13.94
N ASP A 187 22.44 -17.33 -15.08
CA ASP A 187 21.34 -17.79 -15.97
C ASP A 187 20.00 -17.89 -15.21
N TRP A 188 19.71 -16.85 -14.44
CA TRP A 188 18.46 -16.73 -13.67
C TRP A 188 17.54 -15.68 -14.29
N ASP A 189 16.24 -15.87 -14.14
CA ASP A 189 15.26 -14.81 -14.31
C ASP A 189 15.09 -14.02 -12.99
N LEU A 190 14.21 -12.99 -12.99
CA LEU A 190 13.98 -12.17 -11.79
C LEU A 190 13.23 -12.92 -10.69
N ALA A 191 12.40 -13.90 -11.03
CA ALA A 191 11.68 -14.70 -10.04
C ALA A 191 12.63 -15.61 -9.26
N GLU A 192 13.52 -16.32 -9.96
CA GLU A 192 14.55 -17.16 -9.35
C GLU A 192 15.51 -16.33 -8.51
N LEU A 193 15.97 -15.16 -9.02
CA LEU A 193 16.80 -14.24 -8.25
C LEU A 193 16.12 -13.81 -6.96
N SER A 194 14.85 -13.39 -7.04
CA SER A 194 14.06 -12.98 -5.87
C SER A 194 13.90 -14.11 -4.88
N TYR A 195 13.59 -15.31 -5.36
CA TYR A 195 13.47 -16.50 -4.53
C TYR A 195 14.77 -16.82 -3.78
N ARG A 196 15.92 -16.82 -4.48
CA ARG A 196 17.24 -17.03 -3.87
C ARG A 196 17.59 -15.95 -2.86
N TYR A 197 17.20 -14.72 -3.11
CA TYR A 197 17.38 -13.62 -2.17
C TYR A 197 16.57 -13.86 -0.89
N GLU A 198 15.29 -14.26 -1.00
CA GLU A 198 14.42 -14.50 0.14
C GLU A 198 14.83 -15.72 0.98
N LEU A 199 15.44 -16.75 0.38
CA LEU A 199 15.97 -17.93 1.11
C LEU A 199 17.06 -17.57 2.15
N GLN A 200 17.62 -16.36 2.11
CA GLN A 200 18.54 -15.88 3.14
C GLN A 200 17.84 -15.49 4.45
N PHE A 201 16.51 -15.33 4.42
CA PHE A 201 15.69 -14.84 5.53
C PHE A 201 14.61 -15.84 5.95
N HIS A 202 14.12 -16.66 5.03
CA HIS A 202 12.94 -17.51 5.16
C HIS A 202 13.21 -18.91 4.60
N THR A 203 12.45 -19.90 5.08
CA THR A 203 12.42 -21.22 4.47
C THR A 203 11.61 -21.20 3.17
N LYS A 204 11.77 -22.24 2.36
CA LYS A 204 11.00 -22.44 1.12
C LYS A 204 9.50 -22.49 1.41
N GLU A 205 9.12 -23.17 2.46
CA GLU A 205 7.73 -23.35 2.89
C GLU A 205 7.11 -22.03 3.33
N GLU A 206 7.86 -21.19 4.07
CA GLU A 206 7.42 -19.86 4.51
C GLU A 206 7.21 -18.91 3.31
N ILE A 207 8.15 -18.89 2.35
CA ILE A 207 8.02 -18.07 1.13
C ILE A 207 6.77 -18.49 0.35
N ARG A 208 6.58 -19.81 0.13
CA ARG A 208 5.44 -20.34 -0.58
C ARG A 208 4.12 -19.98 0.12
N ALA A 209 4.04 -20.27 1.42
CA ALA A 209 2.84 -19.99 2.22
C ALA A 209 2.48 -18.50 2.19
N TYR A 210 3.48 -17.62 2.34
CA TYR A 210 3.26 -16.17 2.29
C TYR A 210 2.71 -15.70 0.94
N CYS A 211 3.33 -16.13 -0.16
CA CYS A 211 2.86 -15.73 -1.50
C CYS A 211 1.45 -16.24 -1.79
N LEU A 212 1.14 -17.48 -1.41
CA LEU A 212 -0.20 -18.04 -1.62
C LEU A 212 -1.26 -17.36 -0.75
N GLU A 213 -0.96 -17.03 0.51
CA GLU A 213 -1.86 -16.25 1.37
C GLU A 213 -2.15 -14.86 0.77
N ILE A 214 -1.12 -14.17 0.27
CA ILE A 214 -1.29 -12.88 -0.42
C ILE A 214 -2.21 -13.02 -1.64
N TRP A 215 -1.98 -14.05 -2.46
CA TRP A 215 -2.80 -14.30 -3.65
C TRP A 215 -4.25 -14.67 -3.31
N GLU A 216 -4.46 -15.48 -2.30
CA GLU A 216 -5.80 -15.85 -1.82
C GLU A 216 -6.58 -14.61 -1.37
N VAL A 217 -5.97 -13.74 -0.56
CA VAL A 217 -6.61 -12.49 -0.13
C VAL A 217 -6.91 -11.56 -1.31
N MET A 218 -6.03 -11.45 -2.31
CA MET A 218 -6.31 -10.66 -3.52
C MET A 218 -7.55 -11.17 -4.27
N GLN A 219 -7.74 -12.49 -4.34
CA GLN A 219 -8.92 -13.11 -4.97
C GLN A 219 -10.18 -12.89 -4.13
N GLU A 220 -10.08 -13.02 -2.80
CA GLU A 220 -11.17 -12.72 -1.86
C GLU A 220 -11.67 -11.28 -2.02
N VAL A 221 -10.74 -10.32 -2.07
CA VAL A 221 -11.08 -8.90 -2.25
C VAL A 221 -11.80 -8.64 -3.58
N TYR A 222 -11.34 -9.26 -4.67
CA TYR A 222 -12.04 -9.17 -5.96
C TYR A 222 -13.47 -9.76 -5.88
N TYR A 223 -13.60 -10.91 -5.23
CA TYR A 223 -14.92 -11.53 -5.04
C TYR A 223 -15.87 -10.60 -4.29
N ASN A 224 -15.42 -10.03 -3.15
CA ASN A 224 -16.20 -9.11 -2.33
C ASN A 224 -16.58 -7.85 -3.12
N GLY A 225 -15.64 -7.25 -3.87
CA GLY A 225 -15.89 -6.05 -4.66
C GLY A 225 -16.88 -6.26 -5.81
N THR A 226 -17.03 -7.50 -6.30
CA THR A 226 -18.08 -7.85 -7.29
C THR A 226 -19.40 -8.29 -6.65
N HIS A 227 -19.46 -8.48 -5.33
CA HIS A 227 -20.66 -8.87 -4.55
C HIS A 227 -20.84 -7.94 -3.33
N PRO A 228 -20.82 -6.62 -3.52
CA PRO A 228 -20.92 -5.69 -2.40
C PRO A 228 -22.30 -5.74 -1.76
N ASN A 229 -22.35 -5.51 -0.44
CA ASN A 229 -23.61 -5.34 0.29
C ASN A 229 -24.18 -3.93 0.10
N GLU A 230 -23.33 -2.93 -0.16
CA GLU A 230 -23.69 -1.52 -0.29
C GLU A 230 -23.53 -1.05 -1.74
N ASP A 231 -24.53 -0.31 -2.25
CA ASP A 231 -24.50 0.24 -3.62
C ASP A 231 -23.58 1.47 -3.75
N TYR A 232 -23.23 2.12 -2.64
CA TYR A 232 -22.46 3.37 -2.61
C TYR A 232 -21.20 3.21 -1.78
N LEU A 233 -20.14 3.92 -2.17
CA LEU A 233 -18.93 4.05 -1.39
C LEU A 233 -19.15 5.01 -0.22
N PRO A 234 -18.46 4.81 0.92
CA PRO A 234 -18.59 5.68 2.07
C PRO A 234 -18.03 7.08 1.80
N GLY A 235 -18.47 8.06 2.58
CA GLY A 235 -18.02 9.44 2.50
C GLY A 235 -18.95 10.35 1.70
N LYS A 236 -18.61 11.64 1.67
CA LYS A 236 -19.48 12.70 1.18
C LYS A 236 -19.64 12.79 -0.35
N LEU A 237 -18.88 11.99 -1.11
CA LEU A 237 -19.00 11.99 -2.58
C LEU A 237 -20.21 11.20 -3.08
N HIS A 238 -20.81 10.34 -2.23
CA HIS A 238 -21.92 9.45 -2.61
C HIS A 238 -21.67 8.71 -3.94
N LEU A 239 -20.43 8.24 -4.12
CA LEU A 239 -20.02 7.59 -5.36
C LEU A 239 -20.64 6.19 -5.42
N LYS A 240 -21.41 5.94 -6.50
CA LYS A 240 -22.02 4.62 -6.74
C LYS A 240 -20.94 3.61 -7.13
N ARG A 241 -20.99 2.40 -6.56
CA ARG A 241 -20.14 1.28 -6.95
C ARG A 241 -20.43 0.86 -8.39
N ARG A 242 -19.41 0.54 -9.15
CA ARG A 242 -19.48 0.21 -10.58
C ARG A 242 -19.15 -1.23 -10.89
N ALA A 243 -18.40 -1.91 -10.02
CA ALA A 243 -17.89 -3.26 -10.28
C ALA A 243 -18.99 -4.27 -10.59
N LYS A 244 -20.10 -4.25 -9.84
CA LYS A 244 -21.24 -5.15 -10.09
C LYS A 244 -21.83 -4.97 -11.50
N GLY A 245 -22.11 -3.73 -11.89
CA GLY A 245 -22.63 -3.43 -13.24
C GLY A 245 -21.64 -3.71 -14.36
N LEU A 246 -20.33 -3.49 -14.12
CA LEU A 246 -19.28 -3.88 -15.06
C LEU A 246 -19.23 -5.41 -15.25
N LYS A 247 -19.34 -6.19 -14.17
CA LYS A 247 -19.36 -7.65 -14.23
C LYS A 247 -20.50 -8.18 -15.10
N GLU A 248 -21.68 -7.60 -14.98
CA GLU A 248 -22.83 -7.95 -15.80
C GLU A 248 -22.59 -7.60 -17.28
N ARG A 249 -22.01 -6.44 -17.55
CA ARG A 249 -21.71 -5.96 -18.90
C ARG A 249 -20.65 -6.81 -19.61
N VAL A 250 -19.51 -7.10 -18.97
CA VAL A 250 -18.41 -7.86 -19.62
C VAL A 250 -18.83 -9.28 -19.96
N ALA A 251 -19.76 -9.87 -19.22
CA ALA A 251 -20.31 -11.19 -19.51
C ALA A 251 -21.15 -11.23 -20.82
N MET A 252 -21.60 -10.07 -21.31
CA MET A 252 -22.46 -9.93 -22.50
C MET A 252 -21.71 -9.36 -23.72
N THR A 253 -20.44 -8.98 -23.58
CA THR A 253 -19.68 -8.30 -24.63
C THR A 253 -18.84 -9.28 -25.45
N ALA A 254 -19.02 -9.28 -26.79
CA ALA A 254 -18.21 -10.05 -27.73
C ALA A 254 -17.18 -9.18 -28.49
N ASP A 255 -16.92 -7.96 -28.01
CA ASP A 255 -15.97 -7.03 -28.61
C ASP A 255 -14.52 -7.51 -28.34
N PRO A 256 -13.62 -7.54 -29.35
CA PRO A 256 -12.20 -7.81 -29.15
C PRO A 256 -11.52 -6.90 -28.12
N MET A 257 -12.01 -5.65 -27.95
CA MET A 257 -11.53 -4.71 -26.93
C MET A 257 -12.13 -4.98 -25.53
N GLY A 258 -13.06 -5.91 -25.40
CA GLY A 258 -13.68 -6.30 -24.13
C GLY A 258 -12.67 -6.76 -23.07
N ILE A 259 -11.45 -7.14 -23.48
CA ILE A 259 -10.36 -7.45 -22.55
C ILE A 259 -9.99 -6.25 -21.66
N ILE A 260 -10.12 -5.02 -22.16
CA ILE A 260 -9.90 -3.79 -21.37
C ILE A 260 -10.98 -3.64 -20.31
N ASP A 261 -12.22 -3.99 -20.64
CA ASP A 261 -13.34 -3.96 -19.70
C ASP A 261 -13.14 -4.98 -18.57
N PHE A 262 -12.61 -6.19 -18.86
CA PHE A 262 -12.26 -7.19 -17.84
C PHE A 262 -11.15 -6.68 -16.91
N ILE A 263 -10.08 -6.12 -17.46
CA ILE A 263 -8.97 -5.58 -16.64
C ILE A 263 -9.49 -4.44 -15.76
N SER A 264 -10.34 -3.56 -16.32
CA SER A 264 -10.97 -2.47 -15.58
C SER A 264 -11.88 -2.98 -14.47
N LEU A 265 -12.69 -4.02 -14.74
CA LEU A 265 -13.51 -4.68 -13.73
C LEU A 265 -12.67 -5.19 -12.56
N TYR A 266 -11.58 -5.91 -12.84
CA TYR A 266 -10.71 -6.46 -11.80
C TYR A 266 -10.15 -5.37 -10.90
N ALA A 267 -9.62 -4.30 -11.51
CA ALA A 267 -9.05 -3.18 -10.77
C ALA A 267 -10.11 -2.37 -10.00
N ILE A 268 -11.25 -2.05 -10.63
CA ILE A 268 -12.30 -1.27 -10.00
C ILE A 268 -12.91 -2.00 -8.82
N ALA A 269 -13.18 -3.31 -8.94
CA ALA A 269 -13.73 -4.12 -7.85
C ALA A 269 -12.86 -4.07 -6.59
N ILE A 270 -11.56 -4.27 -6.75
CA ILE A 270 -10.59 -4.25 -5.65
C ILE A 270 -10.40 -2.84 -5.08
N ALA A 271 -10.33 -1.83 -5.96
CA ALA A 271 -10.17 -0.44 -5.53
C ALA A 271 -11.42 0.09 -4.78
N GLU A 272 -12.63 -0.36 -5.14
CA GLU A 272 -13.87 -0.04 -4.42
C GLU A 272 -13.90 -0.68 -3.03
N GLU A 273 -13.39 -1.90 -2.86
CA GLU A 273 -13.21 -2.51 -1.53
C GLU A 273 -12.21 -1.72 -0.68
N ASN A 274 -11.08 -1.34 -1.26
CA ASN A 274 -10.14 -0.46 -0.57
C ASN A 274 -10.80 0.86 -0.13
N ALA A 275 -11.53 1.50 -1.04
CA ALA A 275 -12.22 2.77 -0.76
C ALA A 275 -13.30 2.65 0.33
N SER A 276 -13.84 1.45 0.53
CA SER A 276 -14.82 1.14 1.58
C SER A 276 -14.20 0.89 2.95
N GLY A 277 -12.87 0.89 3.06
CA GLY A 277 -12.17 0.57 4.31
C GLY A 277 -12.09 -0.93 4.60
N ALA A 278 -12.35 -1.78 3.61
CA ALA A 278 -12.27 -3.23 3.76
C ALA A 278 -10.81 -3.75 3.82
N LYS A 279 -10.65 -5.03 4.16
CA LYS A 279 -9.38 -5.76 4.08
C LYS A 279 -8.92 -5.80 2.64
N VAL A 280 -7.65 -5.46 2.39
CA VAL A 280 -7.00 -5.51 1.07
C VAL A 280 -5.53 -5.90 1.21
N VAL A 281 -4.90 -6.25 0.10
CA VAL A 281 -3.43 -6.36 0.07
C VAL A 281 -2.84 -5.00 -0.30
N THR A 282 -2.02 -4.44 0.58
CA THR A 282 -1.19 -3.27 0.30
C THR A 282 -0.10 -3.68 -0.72
N ALA A 283 -0.10 -3.14 -1.95
CA ALA A 283 0.75 -3.63 -3.07
C ALA A 283 1.18 -2.51 -4.04
N PRO A 284 2.26 -1.74 -3.81
CA PRO A 284 2.99 -1.58 -2.55
C PRO A 284 2.30 -0.66 -1.55
N THR A 285 1.23 0.05 -1.97
CA THR A 285 0.39 0.93 -1.13
C THR A 285 -1.09 0.58 -1.31
N ASN A 286 -1.95 1.09 -0.43
CA ASN A 286 -3.39 0.92 -0.57
C ASN A 286 -3.95 1.71 -1.76
N GLY A 287 -3.41 2.90 -2.04
CA GLY A 287 -3.82 3.70 -3.19
C GLY A 287 -3.62 2.99 -4.54
N ALA A 288 -2.69 2.04 -4.60
CA ALA A 288 -2.37 1.24 -5.79
C ALA A 288 -2.71 -0.26 -5.64
N CYS A 289 -3.45 -0.65 -4.62
CA CYS A 289 -3.69 -2.05 -4.23
C CYS A 289 -4.34 -2.93 -5.29
N ALA A 290 -4.97 -2.32 -6.31
CA ALA A 290 -5.70 -3.06 -7.32
C ALA A 290 -4.89 -3.33 -8.60
N VAL A 291 -3.75 -2.67 -8.82
CA VAL A 291 -2.94 -2.84 -10.04
C VAL A 291 -2.39 -4.26 -10.15
N ILE A 292 -1.69 -4.72 -9.14
CA ILE A 292 -1.05 -6.05 -9.08
C ILE A 292 -2.10 -7.17 -9.23
N PRO A 293 -3.15 -7.24 -8.38
CA PRO A 293 -4.12 -8.32 -8.49
C PRO A 293 -4.96 -8.27 -9.78
N ALA A 294 -5.20 -7.09 -10.37
CA ALA A 294 -5.89 -7.01 -11.66
C ALA A 294 -5.08 -7.67 -12.78
N VAL A 295 -3.76 -7.48 -12.81
CA VAL A 295 -2.88 -8.15 -13.79
C VAL A 295 -2.80 -9.65 -13.51
N MET A 296 -2.75 -10.08 -12.25
CA MET A 296 -2.77 -11.51 -11.89
C MET A 296 -4.10 -12.18 -12.27
N LEU A 297 -5.25 -11.51 -12.05
CA LEU A 297 -6.57 -11.99 -12.47
C LEU A 297 -6.68 -12.05 -13.99
N TYR A 298 -6.09 -11.09 -14.71
CA TYR A 298 -5.97 -11.17 -16.17
C TYR A 298 -5.21 -12.43 -16.61
N LEU A 299 -4.04 -12.68 -16.02
CA LEU A 299 -3.27 -13.89 -16.32
C LEU A 299 -4.06 -15.16 -15.99
N LYS A 300 -4.69 -15.23 -14.84
CA LYS A 300 -5.49 -16.38 -14.40
C LYS A 300 -6.64 -16.69 -15.34
N ASN A 301 -7.37 -15.68 -15.79
CA ASN A 301 -8.65 -15.87 -16.50
C ASN A 301 -8.52 -15.84 -18.03
N HIS A 302 -7.44 -15.24 -18.57
CA HIS A 302 -7.30 -14.96 -20.01
C HIS A 302 -6.01 -15.53 -20.62
N THR A 303 -5.18 -16.24 -19.84
CA THR A 303 -4.00 -16.93 -20.36
C THR A 303 -4.00 -18.41 -19.96
N ILE A 304 -3.28 -19.23 -20.73
CA ILE A 304 -3.20 -20.66 -20.44
C ILE A 304 -2.05 -20.93 -19.47
N GLY A 305 -2.29 -21.82 -18.48
CA GLY A 305 -1.23 -22.36 -17.62
C GLY A 305 -0.86 -21.48 -16.42
N PHE A 306 -1.72 -20.54 -16.03
CA PHE A 306 -1.53 -19.83 -14.76
C PHE A 306 -1.82 -20.76 -13.58
N SER A 307 -0.83 -20.98 -12.72
CA SER A 307 -0.87 -21.89 -11.56
C SER A 307 -0.40 -21.16 -10.30
N ASP A 308 -0.44 -21.85 -9.17
CA ASP A 308 0.09 -21.33 -7.90
C ASP A 308 1.58 -21.01 -8.00
N GLU A 309 2.36 -21.82 -8.73
CA GLU A 309 3.78 -21.57 -9.00
C GLU A 309 3.96 -20.26 -9.77
N ARG A 310 3.14 -20.04 -10.81
CA ARG A 310 3.17 -18.80 -11.60
C ARG A 310 2.73 -17.59 -10.76
N ALA A 311 1.80 -17.76 -9.83
CA ALA A 311 1.43 -16.70 -8.88
C ALA A 311 2.60 -16.35 -7.95
N ILE A 312 3.35 -17.35 -7.46
CA ILE A 312 4.54 -17.14 -6.63
C ILE A 312 5.64 -16.42 -7.41
N GLU A 313 5.95 -16.88 -8.64
CA GLU A 313 6.93 -16.23 -9.53
C GLU A 313 6.56 -14.76 -9.80
N PHE A 314 5.28 -14.49 -10.06
CA PHE A 314 4.76 -13.13 -10.24
C PHE A 314 4.99 -12.26 -9.00
N LEU A 315 4.55 -12.73 -7.84
CA LEU A 315 4.64 -11.98 -6.58
C LEU A 315 6.09 -11.72 -6.17
N LEU A 316 6.96 -12.72 -6.28
CA LEU A 316 8.39 -12.57 -5.98
C LEU A 316 9.06 -11.55 -6.90
N THR A 317 8.78 -11.59 -8.20
CA THR A 317 9.30 -10.59 -9.16
C THR A 317 8.78 -9.21 -8.82
N ALA A 318 7.49 -9.07 -8.57
CA ALA A 318 6.88 -7.78 -8.21
C ALA A 318 7.49 -7.20 -6.93
N MET A 319 7.68 -8.02 -5.88
CA MET A 319 8.30 -7.59 -4.61
C MET A 319 9.75 -7.15 -4.81
N LEU A 320 10.51 -7.84 -5.67
CA LEU A 320 11.89 -7.46 -6.01
C LEU A 320 11.94 -6.08 -6.65
N ILE A 321 11.14 -5.84 -7.69
CA ILE A 321 11.06 -4.51 -8.34
C ILE A 321 10.59 -3.44 -7.36
N GLY A 322 9.56 -3.72 -6.56
CA GLY A 322 9.07 -2.80 -5.51
C GLY A 322 10.14 -2.44 -4.49
N SER A 323 11.07 -3.35 -4.21
CA SER A 323 12.19 -3.10 -3.30
C SER A 323 13.16 -2.04 -3.83
N PHE A 324 13.36 -1.95 -5.14
CA PHE A 324 14.20 -0.93 -5.77
C PHE A 324 13.59 0.46 -5.63
N TYR A 325 12.27 0.59 -5.85
CA TYR A 325 11.53 1.84 -5.61
C TYR A 325 11.62 2.30 -4.16
N LYS A 326 11.35 1.37 -3.22
CA LYS A 326 11.42 1.66 -1.79
C LYS A 326 12.82 2.06 -1.33
N LYS A 327 13.86 1.52 -1.95
CA LYS A 327 15.26 1.71 -1.55
C LYS A 327 15.87 2.97 -2.16
N ASN A 328 15.59 3.23 -3.44
CA ASN A 328 16.27 4.25 -4.24
C ASN A 328 15.40 5.47 -4.53
N ALA A 329 14.11 5.41 -4.20
CA ALA A 329 13.16 6.50 -4.40
C ALA A 329 12.14 6.52 -3.27
N SER A 330 10.85 6.51 -3.60
CA SER A 330 9.74 6.44 -2.67
C SER A 330 8.59 5.60 -3.21
N ILE A 331 7.80 5.02 -2.31
CA ILE A 331 6.51 4.38 -2.62
C ILE A 331 5.35 5.14 -1.98
N SER A 332 5.56 6.40 -1.53
CA SER A 332 4.57 7.20 -0.82
C SER A 332 3.99 8.30 -1.72
N GLY A 333 2.66 8.35 -1.84
CA GLY A 333 1.94 9.42 -2.54
C GLY A 333 2.15 10.79 -1.90
N ALA A 334 2.28 10.85 -0.58
CA ALA A 334 2.57 12.06 0.17
C ALA A 334 3.98 12.60 -0.10
N GLU A 335 4.94 11.73 -0.43
CA GLU A 335 6.32 12.12 -0.72
C GLU A 335 6.55 12.46 -2.20
N ALA A 336 6.01 11.64 -3.11
CA ALA A 336 6.33 11.75 -4.54
C ALA A 336 5.11 11.68 -5.49
N GLY A 337 3.89 11.85 -4.99
CA GLY A 337 2.68 11.76 -5.81
C GLY A 337 2.28 10.34 -6.20
N CYS A 338 1.21 10.20 -6.99
CA CYS A 338 0.72 8.88 -7.43
C CYS A 338 1.67 8.14 -8.38
N GLN A 339 2.68 8.81 -8.96
CA GLN A 339 3.76 8.10 -9.68
C GLN A 339 4.48 7.10 -8.77
N ALA A 340 4.65 7.43 -7.48
CA ALA A 340 5.25 6.54 -6.49
C ALA A 340 4.33 5.36 -6.07
N GLU A 341 3.03 5.49 -6.22
CA GLU A 341 2.05 4.45 -5.88
C GLU A 341 1.64 3.65 -7.11
N ILE A 342 0.82 4.25 -7.99
CA ILE A 342 0.30 3.61 -9.21
C ILE A 342 1.43 3.30 -10.20
N GLY A 343 2.39 4.24 -10.37
CA GLY A 343 3.54 4.03 -11.26
C GLY A 343 4.42 2.88 -10.80
N SER A 344 4.76 2.83 -9.50
CA SER A 344 5.53 1.70 -8.94
C SER A 344 4.78 0.38 -9.05
N ALA A 345 3.47 0.34 -8.71
CA ALA A 345 2.67 -0.86 -8.84
C ALA A 345 2.56 -1.35 -10.29
N SER A 346 2.39 -0.43 -11.25
CA SER A 346 2.35 -0.74 -12.68
C SER A 346 3.68 -1.29 -13.18
N SER A 347 4.81 -0.70 -12.76
CA SER A 347 6.17 -1.16 -13.05
C SER A 347 6.42 -2.57 -12.49
N MET A 348 6.06 -2.80 -11.23
CA MET A 348 6.12 -4.11 -10.56
C MET A 348 5.32 -5.17 -11.31
N ALA A 349 4.08 -4.84 -11.68
CA ALA A 349 3.18 -5.75 -12.40
C ALA A 349 3.67 -6.04 -13.82
N ALA A 350 4.24 -5.05 -14.52
CA ALA A 350 4.77 -5.21 -15.87
C ALA A 350 5.97 -6.17 -15.90
N ALA A 351 6.93 -6.00 -14.99
CA ALA A 351 8.06 -6.92 -14.86
C ALA A 351 7.60 -8.34 -14.51
N ALA A 352 6.72 -8.45 -13.52
CA ALA A 352 6.20 -9.74 -13.05
C ALA A 352 5.44 -10.49 -14.16
N MET A 353 4.58 -9.79 -14.89
CA MET A 353 3.88 -10.38 -16.04
C MET A 353 4.86 -10.82 -17.12
N ALA A 354 5.85 -10.00 -17.47
CA ALA A 354 6.85 -10.35 -18.47
C ALA A 354 7.63 -11.61 -18.05
N THR A 355 8.05 -11.71 -16.78
CA THR A 355 8.75 -12.90 -16.24
C THR A 355 7.88 -14.15 -16.35
N VAL A 356 6.62 -14.10 -15.89
CA VAL A 356 5.68 -15.23 -15.98
C VAL A 356 5.42 -15.66 -17.43
N LEU A 357 5.49 -14.73 -18.39
CA LEU A 357 5.38 -15.03 -19.83
C LEU A 357 6.70 -15.53 -20.45
N GLY A 358 7.76 -15.74 -19.66
CA GLY A 358 9.03 -16.30 -20.09
C GLY A 358 10.06 -15.27 -20.57
N ALA A 359 9.93 -14.00 -20.17
CA ALA A 359 10.96 -13.01 -20.42
C ALA A 359 12.21 -13.27 -19.58
N ASN A 360 13.40 -13.03 -20.16
CA ASN A 360 14.61 -12.92 -19.37
C ASN A 360 14.58 -11.63 -18.49
N ALA A 361 15.49 -11.55 -17.54
CA ALA A 361 15.57 -10.44 -16.60
C ALA A 361 15.65 -9.06 -17.28
N PHE A 362 16.37 -8.96 -18.38
CA PHE A 362 16.54 -7.71 -19.14
C PHE A 362 15.21 -7.21 -19.72
N LYS A 363 14.42 -8.09 -20.38
CA LYS A 363 13.09 -7.74 -20.90
C LYS A 363 12.10 -7.42 -19.81
N ALA A 364 12.17 -8.12 -18.67
CA ALA A 364 11.33 -7.85 -17.52
C ALA A 364 11.63 -6.46 -16.90
N CYS A 365 12.90 -6.08 -16.75
CA CYS A 365 13.29 -4.74 -16.33
C CYS A 365 12.88 -3.67 -17.34
N ASN A 366 12.94 -3.95 -18.65
CA ASN A 366 12.47 -3.01 -19.66
C ASN A 366 10.92 -2.83 -19.62
N ALA A 367 10.16 -3.90 -19.33
CA ALA A 367 8.72 -3.76 -19.08
C ALA A 367 8.43 -2.85 -17.87
N ALA A 368 9.21 -3.02 -16.79
CA ALA A 368 9.10 -2.20 -15.59
C ALA A 368 9.38 -0.72 -15.86
N GLU A 369 10.46 -0.44 -16.59
CA GLU A 369 10.88 0.89 -17.01
C GLU A 369 9.78 1.57 -17.84
N MET A 370 9.31 0.95 -18.94
CA MET A 370 8.25 1.49 -19.78
C MET A 370 6.97 1.79 -19.00
N ALA A 371 6.59 0.94 -18.06
CA ALA A 371 5.42 1.18 -17.26
C ALA A 371 5.59 2.41 -16.35
N MET A 372 6.78 2.62 -15.75
CA MET A 372 7.03 3.78 -14.89
C MET A 372 7.15 5.07 -15.70
N GLU A 373 7.88 5.10 -16.82
CA GLU A 373 8.08 6.32 -17.59
C GLU A 373 6.74 6.97 -17.99
N HIS A 374 5.71 6.14 -18.24
CA HIS A 374 4.36 6.62 -18.59
C HIS A 374 3.50 7.00 -17.39
N HIS A 375 4.07 6.98 -16.17
CA HIS A 375 3.45 7.49 -14.94
C HIS A 375 4.21 8.67 -14.33
N LEU A 376 5.34 9.10 -14.92
CA LEU A 376 6.09 10.25 -14.44
C LEU A 376 5.22 11.51 -14.40
N GLY A 377 5.34 12.28 -13.32
CA GLY A 377 4.57 13.50 -13.10
C GLY A 377 3.15 13.29 -12.58
N LEU A 378 2.70 12.05 -12.33
CA LEU A 378 1.34 11.78 -11.84
C LEU A 378 1.17 12.28 -10.41
N THR A 379 0.31 13.28 -10.24
CA THR A 379 -0.01 13.94 -8.96
C THR A 379 -0.81 13.02 -8.03
N CYS A 380 -0.85 13.33 -6.72
CA CYS A 380 -1.77 12.71 -5.76
C CYS A 380 -2.70 13.80 -5.18
N ASP A 381 -3.87 13.95 -5.80
CA ASP A 381 -4.84 15.02 -5.57
C ASP A 381 -6.27 14.47 -5.41
N PRO A 382 -6.51 13.58 -4.43
CA PRO A 382 -7.80 12.91 -4.28
C PRO A 382 -8.91 13.90 -3.92
N VAL A 383 -10.05 13.79 -4.63
CA VAL A 383 -11.22 14.62 -4.41
C VAL A 383 -11.77 14.40 -3.01
N ALA A 384 -11.99 15.48 -2.29
CA ALA A 384 -12.48 15.47 -0.90
C ALA A 384 -11.57 14.69 0.08
N GLY A 385 -10.32 14.42 -0.28
CA GLY A 385 -9.40 13.60 0.50
C GLY A 385 -9.75 12.12 0.54
N LEU A 386 -10.62 11.63 -0.36
CA LEU A 386 -11.07 10.25 -0.40
C LEU A 386 -10.31 9.46 -1.46
N VAL A 387 -9.86 8.24 -1.14
CA VAL A 387 -9.19 7.32 -2.08
C VAL A 387 -10.23 6.71 -3.05
N GLN A 388 -10.94 7.59 -3.75
CA GLN A 388 -12.03 7.25 -4.68
C GLN A 388 -11.77 7.86 -6.06
N ILE A 389 -11.83 9.18 -6.19
CA ILE A 389 -11.57 9.90 -7.43
C ILE A 389 -10.26 10.69 -7.27
N PRO A 390 -9.27 10.48 -8.16
CA PRO A 390 -9.23 9.60 -9.34
C PRO A 390 -8.65 8.20 -9.07
N CYS A 391 -8.46 7.79 -7.83
CA CYS A 391 -7.67 6.63 -7.44
C CYS A 391 -8.19 5.31 -8.04
N ILE A 392 -9.53 5.13 -8.08
CA ILE A 392 -10.14 3.91 -8.60
C ILE A 392 -9.81 3.73 -10.10
N GLU A 393 -9.98 4.78 -10.90
CA GLU A 393 -9.65 4.74 -12.33
C GLU A 393 -8.15 4.62 -12.57
N ARG A 394 -7.31 5.27 -11.76
CA ARG A 394 -5.85 5.17 -11.87
C ARG A 394 -5.36 3.75 -11.69
N ASN A 395 -5.97 2.95 -10.82
CA ASN A 395 -5.65 1.54 -10.68
C ASN A 395 -5.96 0.75 -11.97
N ALA A 396 -7.11 0.98 -12.60
CA ALA A 396 -7.48 0.34 -13.86
C ALA A 396 -6.48 0.70 -14.98
N PHE A 397 -6.19 1.98 -15.16
CA PHE A 397 -5.20 2.42 -16.15
C PHE A 397 -3.79 1.93 -15.83
N GLY A 398 -3.41 1.85 -14.55
CA GLY A 398 -2.13 1.28 -14.14
C GLY A 398 -1.99 -0.19 -14.53
N ALA A 399 -3.04 -1.00 -14.35
CA ALA A 399 -3.05 -2.40 -14.75
C ALA A 399 -3.01 -2.56 -16.29
N ILE A 400 -3.77 -1.76 -17.04
CA ILE A 400 -3.76 -1.76 -18.52
C ILE A 400 -2.37 -1.39 -19.03
N LYS A 401 -1.75 -0.36 -18.50
CA LYS A 401 -0.38 0.06 -18.87
C LYS A 401 0.65 -1.03 -18.55
N ALA A 402 0.54 -1.68 -17.39
CA ALA A 402 1.43 -2.79 -17.02
C ALA A 402 1.38 -3.93 -18.04
N ILE A 403 0.17 -4.36 -18.43
CA ILE A 403 -0.03 -5.41 -19.44
C ILE A 403 0.54 -4.98 -20.80
N SER A 404 0.29 -3.73 -21.19
CA SER A 404 0.78 -3.18 -22.45
C SER A 404 2.31 -3.11 -22.47
N ALA A 405 2.94 -2.63 -21.40
CA ALA A 405 4.39 -2.53 -21.25
C ALA A 405 5.05 -3.92 -21.29
N ALA A 406 4.50 -4.90 -20.57
CA ALA A 406 4.99 -6.28 -20.60
C ALA A 406 4.96 -6.85 -22.04
N ARG A 407 3.85 -6.71 -22.75
CA ARG A 407 3.71 -7.19 -24.14
C ARG A 407 4.65 -6.48 -25.11
N MET A 408 4.83 -5.18 -25.00
CA MET A 408 5.79 -4.42 -25.82
C MET A 408 7.24 -4.87 -25.57
N ALA A 409 7.63 -5.03 -24.29
CA ALA A 409 8.97 -5.50 -23.95
C ALA A 409 9.27 -6.90 -24.48
N MET A 410 8.30 -7.81 -24.46
CA MET A 410 8.44 -9.17 -24.99
C MET A 410 8.79 -9.18 -26.49
N THR A 411 8.25 -8.26 -27.27
CA THR A 411 8.45 -8.18 -28.72
C THR A 411 9.62 -7.29 -29.13
N ARG A 412 10.18 -6.50 -28.21
CA ARG A 412 11.28 -5.60 -28.49
C ARG A 412 12.56 -6.37 -28.85
N LYS A 413 13.20 -5.96 -29.94
CA LYS A 413 14.48 -6.52 -30.42
C LYS A 413 15.68 -5.61 -30.13
N SER A 414 15.42 -4.29 -29.96
CA SER A 414 16.48 -3.30 -29.68
C SER A 414 16.76 -3.18 -28.19
N THR A 415 17.98 -2.81 -27.82
CA THR A 415 18.31 -2.43 -26.45
C THR A 415 17.58 -1.14 -26.08
N PRO A 416 16.92 -1.05 -24.91
CA PRO A 416 16.34 0.19 -24.42
C PRO A 416 17.43 1.21 -24.14
N MET A 417 17.14 2.48 -24.36
CA MET A 417 18.04 3.60 -24.07
C MET A 417 17.96 4.02 -22.61
N VAL A 418 16.82 3.87 -21.98
CA VAL A 418 16.57 4.17 -20.56
C VAL A 418 16.56 2.88 -19.77
N SER A 419 17.26 2.85 -18.66
CA SER A 419 17.27 1.72 -17.72
C SER A 419 16.20 1.90 -16.64
N LEU A 420 15.86 0.80 -15.95
CA LEU A 420 14.96 0.85 -14.82
C LEU A 420 15.49 1.74 -13.68
N ASP A 421 16.81 1.75 -13.44
CA ASP A 421 17.42 2.58 -12.40
C ASP A 421 17.29 4.08 -12.72
N GLU A 422 17.51 4.47 -13.99
CA GLU A 422 17.37 5.85 -14.44
C GLU A 422 15.93 6.37 -14.33
N VAL A 423 14.93 5.54 -14.66
CA VAL A 423 13.54 5.94 -14.51
C VAL A 423 13.11 6.02 -13.04
N ILE A 424 13.65 5.17 -12.15
CA ILE A 424 13.44 5.25 -10.70
C ILE A 424 14.00 6.56 -10.15
N GLU A 425 15.22 6.94 -10.55
CA GLU A 425 15.84 8.20 -10.17
C GLU A 425 15.03 9.40 -10.67
N THR A 426 14.63 9.38 -11.95
CA THR A 426 13.79 10.42 -12.55
C THR A 426 12.45 10.58 -11.81
N MET A 427 11.81 9.48 -11.41
CA MET A 427 10.59 9.50 -10.61
C MET A 427 10.82 10.18 -9.25
N TYR A 428 11.95 9.89 -8.61
CA TYR A 428 12.29 10.48 -7.31
C TYR A 428 12.55 11.98 -7.40
N GLU A 429 13.29 12.42 -8.42
CA GLU A 429 13.56 13.84 -8.68
C GLU A 429 12.29 14.61 -9.04
N THR A 430 11.49 14.08 -9.98
CA THR A 430 10.18 14.64 -10.31
C THR A 430 9.27 14.74 -9.08
N GLY A 431 9.36 13.74 -8.20
CA GLY A 431 8.65 13.75 -6.92
C GLY A 431 9.11 14.89 -6.01
N LYS A 432 10.41 15.17 -5.93
CA LYS A 432 10.95 16.32 -5.15
C LYS A 432 10.47 17.65 -5.71
N ASP A 433 10.48 17.81 -7.02
CA ASP A 433 10.10 19.04 -7.71
C ASP A 433 8.58 19.26 -7.69
N MET A 434 7.79 18.21 -7.48
CA MET A 434 6.32 18.31 -7.39
C MET A 434 5.93 19.22 -6.22
N ASN A 435 5.12 20.24 -6.47
CA ASN A 435 4.62 21.12 -5.42
C ASN A 435 3.78 20.32 -4.40
N TYR A 436 3.95 20.62 -3.11
CA TYR A 436 3.30 19.92 -2.00
C TYR A 436 1.78 19.81 -2.10
N LYS A 437 1.12 20.81 -2.73
CA LYS A 437 -0.34 20.78 -2.95
C LYS A 437 -0.84 19.63 -3.83
N TYR A 438 0.06 18.95 -4.52
CA TYR A 438 -0.20 17.78 -5.37
C TYR A 438 0.25 16.45 -4.74
N LYS A 439 0.62 16.47 -3.45
CA LYS A 439 1.18 15.33 -2.71
C LYS A 439 0.26 14.89 -1.57
N GLU A 440 -0.90 14.32 -1.90
CA GLU A 440 -1.87 13.77 -0.93
C GLU A 440 -2.39 14.80 0.10
N THR A 441 -2.45 16.08 -0.30
CA THR A 441 -2.91 17.16 0.59
C THR A 441 -4.34 17.63 0.28
N SER A 442 -4.87 17.29 -0.88
CA SER A 442 -6.15 17.81 -1.40
C SER A 442 -6.22 19.35 -1.49
N LEU A 443 -5.06 20.01 -1.54
CA LEU A 443 -4.95 21.49 -1.62
C LEU A 443 -4.77 21.99 -3.06
N GLY A 444 -4.77 21.09 -4.05
CA GLY A 444 -4.58 21.44 -5.48
C GLY A 444 -5.15 20.38 -6.41
N GLY A 445 -4.97 20.58 -7.70
CA GLY A 445 -5.36 19.65 -8.75
C GLY A 445 -6.87 19.39 -8.80
N LEU A 446 -7.25 18.12 -8.99
CA LEU A 446 -8.66 17.71 -9.07
C LEU A 446 -9.44 18.03 -7.80
N ALA A 447 -8.79 17.96 -6.64
CA ALA A 447 -9.43 18.19 -5.34
C ALA A 447 -10.01 19.61 -5.22
N THR A 448 -9.40 20.62 -5.87
CA THR A 448 -9.81 22.02 -5.78
C THR A 448 -10.57 22.50 -7.01
N ASN A 449 -10.43 21.82 -8.16
CA ASN A 449 -11.06 22.23 -9.40
C ASN A 449 -12.49 21.67 -9.59
N LEU A 450 -12.89 20.72 -8.78
CA LEU A 450 -14.25 20.17 -8.78
C LEU A 450 -15.20 21.15 -8.06
N LYS A 451 -16.03 21.87 -8.83
CA LYS A 451 -16.95 22.91 -8.31
C LYS A 451 -18.25 22.35 -7.70
N THR A 452 -18.47 21.05 -7.72
CA THR A 452 -19.78 20.42 -7.43
C THR A 452 -19.85 19.64 -6.13
N VAL A 453 -18.82 19.65 -5.30
CA VAL A 453 -18.85 19.02 -3.97
C VAL A 453 -19.01 20.13 -2.92
N CYS A 454 -20.24 20.64 -2.80
CA CYS A 454 -20.67 21.47 -1.68
C CYS A 454 -21.36 20.62 -0.64
#